data_37e60e14c484807265e74eb3472b876f
#
_entry.id   37e60e14c484807265e74eb3472b876f
#
_cell.length_a   1.000
_cell.length_b   1.000
_cell.length_c   1.000
_cell.angle_alpha   90.00
_cell.angle_beta   90.00
_cell.angle_gamma   90.00
#
_symmetry.space_group_name_H-M   'P 1'
#
loop_
_entity.id
_entity.type
_entity.pdbx_description
1 polymer ?
#
loop_
_entity_poly.entity_id
_entity_poly.type
_entity_poly.pdbx_seq_one_letter_code
_entity_poly.pdbx_strand_id
1 'polypeptide(L)'
;MPYLLVLYYSRYGATTEMARQIARGSEEVGLEARLRTVAPVSTVCEATADSIPESGAPYAELDDLRDCSALALGSPTRFGNMAAALKYFLDGTSSVWLSGALSGKPAGVFTSTSSLHGGQETTLLSMMLPLMHHGMLLMGLPYSETGLVHTQAGGTPYGPSHVAGINNDQPLNEIERDLCQALGRRLATTAAALNR
;
A
#
# COMPACT_ATOMS: atom_id res chain seq x y z
N MET A 1 15.10 14.43 1.95
CA MET A 1 15.08 13.66 3.21
C MET A 1 14.47 12.30 2.92
N PRO A 2 14.91 11.21 3.59
CA PRO A 2 14.33 9.89 3.41
C PRO A 2 12.86 9.87 3.84
N TYR A 3 12.00 9.12 3.16
CA TYR A 3 10.59 9.00 3.49
C TYR A 3 10.03 7.63 3.10
N LEU A 4 8.97 7.20 3.79
CA LEU A 4 8.11 6.10 3.38
C LEU A 4 7.12 6.62 2.34
N LEU A 5 7.12 6.06 1.14
CA LEU A 5 6.03 6.28 0.19
C LEU A 5 4.89 5.31 0.48
N VAL A 6 3.70 5.83 0.73
CA VAL A 6 2.45 5.07 0.84
C VAL A 6 1.65 5.31 -0.44
N LEU A 7 1.84 4.43 -1.42
CA LEU A 7 1.18 4.48 -2.73
C LEU A 7 -0.03 3.56 -2.76
N TYR A 8 -1.21 4.11 -3.07
CA TYR A 8 -2.45 3.34 -3.03
C TYR A 8 -3.47 3.79 -4.07
N TYR A 9 -4.43 2.91 -4.34
CA TYR A 9 -5.71 3.25 -4.95
C TYR A 9 -6.84 2.93 -3.98
N SER A 10 -7.85 3.80 -3.92
CA SER A 10 -9.04 3.58 -3.10
C SER A 10 -10.30 4.00 -3.85
N ARG A 11 -11.37 3.20 -3.78
CA ARG A 11 -12.64 3.52 -4.41
C ARG A 11 -13.65 4.10 -3.41
N TYR A 12 -13.73 3.53 -2.22
CA TYR A 12 -14.74 3.86 -1.21
C TYR A 12 -14.13 4.33 0.12
N GLY A 13 -12.84 4.64 0.15
CA GLY A 13 -12.16 5.21 1.30
C GLY A 13 -11.45 4.21 2.22
N ALA A 14 -11.81 2.92 2.23
CA ALA A 14 -11.20 1.93 3.13
C ALA A 14 -9.68 1.84 2.98
N THR A 15 -9.18 1.69 1.74
CA THR A 15 -7.73 1.65 1.48
C THR A 15 -7.06 2.99 1.84
N THR A 16 -7.75 4.13 1.69
CA THR A 16 -7.25 5.44 2.14
C THR A 16 -7.05 5.47 3.65
N GLU A 17 -7.99 4.94 4.42
CA GLU A 17 -7.87 4.91 5.88
C GLU A 17 -6.72 3.99 6.33
N MET A 18 -6.55 2.84 5.70
CA MET A 18 -5.38 1.97 5.94
C MET A 18 -4.07 2.70 5.64
N ALA A 19 -3.99 3.42 4.51
CA ALA A 19 -2.82 4.20 4.12
C ALA A 19 -2.46 5.26 5.19
N ARG A 20 -3.46 5.94 5.75
CA ARG A 20 -3.26 6.88 6.86
C ARG A 20 -2.71 6.22 8.10
N GLN A 21 -3.20 5.03 8.45
CA GLN A 21 -2.70 4.30 9.62
C GLN A 21 -1.25 3.81 9.41
N ILE A 22 -0.90 3.37 8.21
CA ILE A 22 0.48 3.01 7.86
C ILE A 22 1.41 4.24 7.97
N ALA A 23 0.96 5.39 7.46
CA ALA A 23 1.70 6.65 7.57
C ALA A 23 1.96 7.02 9.04
N ARG A 24 0.96 6.93 9.91
CA ARG A 24 1.11 7.18 11.37
C ARG A 24 2.16 6.26 11.98
N GLY A 25 2.13 4.95 11.65
CA GLY A 25 3.13 4.01 12.15
C GLY A 25 4.56 4.33 11.71
N SER A 26 4.76 4.87 10.50
CA SER A 26 6.07 5.35 10.06
C SER A 26 6.52 6.59 10.82
N GLU A 27 5.62 7.56 11.00
CA GLU A 27 5.89 8.82 11.70
C GLU A 27 6.20 8.61 13.18
N GLU A 28 5.56 7.62 13.83
CA GLU A 28 5.84 7.25 15.23
C GLU A 28 7.31 6.86 15.47
N VAL A 29 7.99 6.32 14.47
CA VAL A 29 9.42 5.96 14.55
C VAL A 29 10.34 6.98 13.85
N GLY A 30 9.80 8.16 13.50
CA GLY A 30 10.56 9.31 13.03
C GLY A 30 10.87 9.33 11.52
N LEU A 31 10.23 8.48 10.69
CA LEU A 31 10.35 8.58 9.24
C LEU A 31 9.12 9.26 8.64
N GLU A 32 9.33 10.36 7.90
CA GLU A 32 8.29 11.05 7.14
C GLU A 32 7.51 10.06 6.26
N ALA A 33 6.19 10.17 6.21
CA ALA A 33 5.36 9.41 5.29
C ALA A 33 4.71 10.32 4.25
N ARG A 34 4.81 9.93 2.97
CA ARG A 34 4.15 10.62 1.85
C ARG A 34 3.08 9.74 1.25
N LEU A 35 1.83 10.20 1.35
CA LEU A 35 0.70 9.51 0.74
C LEU A 35 0.57 9.98 -0.72
N ARG A 36 0.41 9.00 -1.64
CA ARG A 36 0.12 9.24 -3.05
C ARG A 36 -0.97 8.29 -3.53
N THR A 37 -1.86 8.79 -4.35
CA THR A 37 -2.86 7.97 -5.03
C THR A 37 -2.60 7.92 -6.54
N VAL A 38 -3.37 7.10 -7.26
CA VAL A 38 -3.33 7.02 -8.73
C VAL A 38 -4.68 7.40 -9.31
N ALA A 39 -4.67 7.97 -10.52
CA ALA A 39 -5.89 8.31 -11.22
C ALA A 39 -6.73 7.06 -11.54
N PRO A 40 -8.06 7.15 -11.52
CA PRO A 40 -8.93 6.08 -11.98
C PRO A 40 -8.72 5.84 -13.49
N VAL A 41 -8.85 4.57 -13.91
CA VAL A 41 -8.84 4.22 -15.33
C VAL A 41 -10.22 4.45 -15.93
N SER A 42 -10.28 5.15 -17.07
CA SER A 42 -11.50 5.38 -17.84
C SER A 42 -11.66 4.34 -18.94
N THR A 43 -12.91 4.06 -19.33
CA THR A 43 -13.24 3.29 -20.55
C THR A 43 -13.14 4.13 -21.83
N VAL A 44 -12.98 5.45 -21.70
CA VAL A 44 -12.76 6.40 -22.79
C VAL A 44 -11.26 6.60 -22.95
N CYS A 45 -10.74 6.56 -24.18
CA CYS A 45 -9.30 6.71 -24.48
C CYS A 45 -8.78 8.14 -24.29
N GLU A 46 -9.51 9.00 -23.62
CA GLU A 46 -9.13 10.37 -23.30
C GLU A 46 -8.89 10.51 -21.80
N ALA A 47 -7.96 11.38 -21.41
CA ALA A 47 -7.76 11.72 -20.01
C ALA A 47 -9.03 12.38 -19.46
N THR A 48 -9.72 11.71 -18.54
CA THR A 48 -11.00 12.16 -17.97
C THR A 48 -10.87 12.63 -16.51
N ALA A 49 -9.72 12.39 -15.89
CA ALA A 49 -9.43 12.88 -14.54
C ALA A 49 -8.67 14.21 -14.64
N ASP A 50 -9.00 15.14 -13.77
CA ASP A 50 -8.24 16.38 -13.61
C ASP A 50 -6.78 16.06 -13.21
N SER A 51 -5.86 16.99 -13.49
CA SER A 51 -4.44 16.85 -13.12
C SER A 51 -4.21 16.85 -11.60
N ILE A 52 -5.19 17.29 -10.83
CA ILE A 52 -5.17 17.31 -9.36
C ILE A 52 -6.43 16.59 -8.87
N PRO A 53 -6.32 15.66 -7.89
CA PRO A 53 -7.50 15.03 -7.31
C PRO A 53 -8.42 16.05 -6.64
N GLU A 54 -9.73 15.91 -6.76
CA GLU A 54 -10.71 16.76 -6.05
C GLU A 54 -10.53 16.68 -4.53
N SER A 55 -10.08 15.54 -4.03
CA SER A 55 -9.87 15.31 -2.60
C SER A 55 -8.85 14.21 -2.38
N GLY A 56 -8.25 14.17 -1.19
CA GLY A 56 -7.30 13.14 -0.79
C GLY A 56 -5.84 13.50 -1.09
N ALA A 57 -5.02 12.48 -1.30
CA ALA A 57 -3.60 12.66 -1.59
C ALA A 57 -3.38 13.05 -3.06
N PRO A 58 -2.33 13.81 -3.38
CA PRO A 58 -1.96 14.10 -4.76
C PRO A 58 -1.66 12.81 -5.55
N TYR A 59 -1.75 12.89 -6.86
CA TYR A 59 -1.36 11.77 -7.72
C TYR A 59 0.14 11.49 -7.58
N ALA A 60 0.48 10.20 -7.71
CA ALA A 60 1.86 9.75 -7.70
C ALA A 60 2.58 10.14 -8.98
N GLU A 61 3.82 10.57 -8.83
CA GLU A 61 4.78 10.77 -9.91
C GLU A 61 5.90 9.72 -9.84
N LEU A 62 6.64 9.52 -10.93
CA LEU A 62 7.73 8.55 -10.96
C LEU A 62 8.87 8.92 -10.00
N ASP A 63 9.05 10.20 -9.73
CA ASP A 63 10.06 10.68 -8.79
C ASP A 63 9.70 10.36 -7.33
N ASP A 64 8.42 10.26 -6.99
CA ASP A 64 8.01 9.75 -5.68
C ASP A 64 8.56 8.33 -5.42
N LEU A 65 8.56 7.47 -6.46
CA LEU A 65 9.15 6.13 -6.37
C LEU A 65 10.68 6.16 -6.33
N ARG A 66 11.32 6.97 -7.18
CA ARG A 66 12.80 7.06 -7.23
C ARG A 66 13.39 7.49 -5.91
N ASP A 67 12.77 8.47 -5.26
CA ASP A 67 13.32 9.15 -4.09
C ASP A 67 12.88 8.54 -2.75
N CYS A 68 11.87 7.65 -2.75
CA CYS A 68 11.43 7.02 -1.52
C CYS A 68 12.53 6.12 -0.91
N SER A 69 12.53 6.00 0.41
CA SER A 69 13.41 5.06 1.16
C SER A 69 12.74 3.72 1.44
N ALA A 70 11.42 3.68 1.38
CA ALA A 70 10.59 2.48 1.53
C ALA A 70 9.26 2.70 0.80
N LEU A 71 8.56 1.62 0.48
CA LEU A 71 7.27 1.66 -0.20
C LEU A 71 6.23 0.82 0.54
N ALA A 72 5.06 1.40 0.80
CA ALA A 72 3.84 0.65 1.11
C ALA A 72 2.87 0.76 -0.08
N LEU A 73 2.52 -0.36 -0.70
CA LEU A 73 1.66 -0.42 -1.88
C LEU A 73 0.29 -0.96 -1.52
N GLY A 74 -0.78 -0.22 -1.83
CA GLY A 74 -2.14 -0.58 -1.43
C GLY A 74 -3.18 -0.50 -2.53
N SER A 75 -4.10 -1.45 -2.51
CA SER A 75 -5.22 -1.53 -3.44
C SER A 75 -6.42 -2.22 -2.82
N PRO A 76 -7.67 -1.83 -3.14
CA PRO A 76 -8.78 -2.73 -2.92
C PRO A 76 -8.64 -3.96 -3.81
N THR A 77 -9.16 -5.11 -3.37
CA THR A 77 -9.19 -6.32 -4.19
C THR A 77 -10.04 -6.14 -5.45
N ARG A 78 -9.60 -6.72 -6.53
CA ARG A 78 -10.36 -6.95 -7.77
C ARG A 78 -10.08 -8.37 -8.23
N PHE A 79 -11.01 -9.29 -7.88
CA PHE A 79 -10.90 -10.71 -8.21
C PHE A 79 -9.56 -11.32 -7.76
N GLY A 80 -9.12 -11.01 -6.53
CA GLY A 80 -7.87 -11.50 -5.97
C GLY A 80 -6.61 -10.79 -6.47
N ASN A 81 -6.75 -9.66 -7.15
CA ASN A 81 -5.65 -8.85 -7.67
C ASN A 81 -5.85 -7.36 -7.34
N MET A 82 -4.85 -6.53 -7.64
CA MET A 82 -4.96 -5.09 -7.50
C MET A 82 -5.93 -4.48 -8.51
N ALA A 83 -6.44 -3.28 -8.21
CA ALA A 83 -7.25 -2.50 -9.14
C ALA A 83 -6.43 -2.09 -10.37
N ALA A 84 -7.11 -2.06 -11.55
CA ALA A 84 -6.49 -1.70 -12.83
C ALA A 84 -5.77 -0.34 -12.79
N ALA A 85 -6.29 0.65 -12.04
CA ALA A 85 -5.67 1.95 -11.90
C ALA A 85 -4.26 1.87 -11.29
N LEU A 86 -4.06 1.05 -10.26
CA LEU A 86 -2.75 0.86 -9.65
C LEU A 86 -1.81 0.08 -10.58
N LYS A 87 -2.32 -0.97 -11.23
CA LYS A 87 -1.54 -1.74 -12.21
C LYS A 87 -1.11 -0.88 -13.41
N TYR A 88 -1.99 -0.02 -13.92
CA TYR A 88 -1.70 0.92 -15.00
C TYR A 88 -0.54 1.87 -14.63
N PHE A 89 -0.55 2.42 -13.41
CA PHE A 89 0.57 3.22 -12.92
C PHE A 89 1.87 2.41 -12.88
N LEU A 90 1.83 1.19 -12.32
CA LEU A 90 3.02 0.31 -12.25
C LEU A 90 3.55 -0.06 -13.64
N ASP A 91 2.69 -0.28 -14.63
CA ASP A 91 3.11 -0.55 -16.01
C ASP A 91 3.90 0.61 -16.62
N GLY A 92 3.67 1.84 -16.17
CA GLY A 92 4.43 3.03 -16.57
C GLY A 92 5.81 3.18 -15.90
N THR A 93 6.22 2.27 -14.98
CA THR A 93 7.45 2.44 -14.18
C THR A 93 8.71 1.86 -14.80
N SER A 94 8.72 1.51 -16.09
CA SER A 94 9.86 0.88 -16.78
C SER A 94 11.19 1.64 -16.61
N SER A 95 11.16 2.98 -16.61
CA SER A 95 12.37 3.80 -16.42
C SER A 95 12.91 3.72 -14.98
N VAL A 96 12.04 3.58 -13.99
CA VAL A 96 12.41 3.39 -12.58
C VAL A 96 13.03 2.00 -12.39
N TRP A 97 12.45 0.98 -13.03
CA TRP A 97 12.98 -0.38 -13.00
C TRP A 97 14.36 -0.49 -13.67
N LEU A 98 14.53 0.06 -14.88
CA LEU A 98 15.81 0.03 -15.60
C LEU A 98 16.94 0.74 -14.85
N SER A 99 16.63 1.79 -14.10
CA SER A 99 17.61 2.51 -13.26
C SER A 99 17.96 1.78 -11.97
N GLY A 100 17.22 0.74 -11.59
CA GLY A 100 17.39 0.04 -10.31
C GLY A 100 17.04 0.90 -9.09
N ALA A 101 16.28 1.98 -9.25
CA ALA A 101 16.04 2.97 -8.21
C ALA A 101 15.36 2.41 -6.94
N LEU A 102 14.60 1.31 -7.07
CA LEU A 102 13.93 0.64 -5.96
C LEU A 102 14.70 -0.57 -5.41
N SER A 103 15.78 -0.98 -6.06
CA SER A 103 16.53 -2.17 -5.67
C SER A 103 17.06 -2.06 -4.23
N GLY A 104 16.79 -3.10 -3.42
CA GLY A 104 17.21 -3.17 -2.02
C GLY A 104 16.40 -2.31 -1.05
N LYS A 105 15.44 -1.51 -1.50
CA LYS A 105 14.55 -0.75 -0.61
C LYS A 105 13.45 -1.66 -0.03
N PRO A 106 13.06 -1.49 1.26
CA PRO A 106 12.00 -2.28 1.86
C PRO A 106 10.63 -1.92 1.28
N ALA A 107 9.79 -2.93 1.07
CA ALA A 107 8.42 -2.77 0.60
C ALA A 107 7.43 -3.68 1.34
N GLY A 108 6.23 -3.19 1.57
CA GLY A 108 5.10 -3.93 2.09
C GLY A 108 3.83 -3.65 1.30
N VAL A 109 2.83 -4.49 1.45
CA VAL A 109 1.55 -4.40 0.72
C VAL A 109 0.37 -4.40 1.68
N PHE A 110 -0.76 -3.77 1.28
CA PHE A 110 -1.99 -3.76 2.05
C PHE A 110 -3.23 -3.74 1.15
N THR A 111 -4.36 -4.29 1.62
CA THR A 111 -5.58 -4.43 0.81
C THR A 111 -6.86 -4.27 1.62
N SER A 112 -7.95 -3.98 0.95
CA SER A 112 -9.30 -4.10 1.49
C SER A 112 -10.17 -4.99 0.61
N THR A 113 -11.12 -5.70 1.25
CA THR A 113 -12.06 -6.62 0.60
C THR A 113 -13.48 -6.35 1.11
N SER A 114 -14.49 -6.81 0.38
CA SER A 114 -15.88 -6.74 0.85
C SER A 114 -16.26 -7.89 1.77
N SER A 115 -15.49 -8.99 1.79
CA SER A 115 -15.80 -10.19 2.58
C SER A 115 -14.53 -10.84 3.11
N LEU A 116 -14.70 -11.66 4.17
CA LEU A 116 -13.60 -12.30 4.89
C LEU A 116 -12.72 -13.17 3.96
N HIS A 117 -13.32 -13.95 3.06
CA HIS A 117 -12.62 -14.78 2.07
C HIS A 117 -12.61 -14.16 0.67
N GLY A 118 -12.69 -12.84 0.58
CA GLY A 118 -12.80 -12.09 -0.67
C GLY A 118 -11.49 -11.87 -1.43
N GLY A 119 -10.42 -12.62 -1.12
CA GLY A 119 -9.12 -12.53 -1.79
C GLY A 119 -8.12 -11.62 -1.09
N GLN A 120 -8.15 -11.54 0.23
CA GLN A 120 -7.19 -10.74 1.01
C GLN A 120 -5.74 -11.18 0.69
N GLU A 121 -5.41 -12.46 0.91
CA GLU A 121 -4.06 -13.01 0.73
C GLU A 121 -3.62 -12.99 -0.72
N THR A 122 -4.50 -13.40 -1.65
CA THR A 122 -4.16 -13.44 -3.09
C THR A 122 -3.87 -12.07 -3.65
N THR A 123 -4.62 -11.04 -3.24
CA THR A 123 -4.36 -9.66 -3.64
C THR A 123 -3.01 -9.17 -3.14
N LEU A 124 -2.69 -9.41 -1.86
CA LEU A 124 -1.39 -9.05 -1.28
C LEU A 124 -0.24 -9.76 -2.01
N LEU A 125 -0.33 -11.08 -2.17
CA LEU A 125 0.70 -11.87 -2.86
C LEU A 125 0.89 -11.43 -4.32
N SER A 126 -0.20 -11.13 -5.04
CA SER A 126 -0.11 -10.65 -6.42
C SER A 126 0.55 -9.27 -6.52
N MET A 127 0.34 -8.37 -5.55
CA MET A 127 1.02 -7.07 -5.50
C MET A 127 2.51 -7.18 -5.18
N MET A 128 2.95 -8.23 -4.48
CA MET A 128 4.37 -8.45 -4.21
C MET A 128 5.19 -8.76 -5.47
N LEU A 129 4.59 -9.40 -6.48
CA LEU A 129 5.30 -9.80 -7.71
C LEU A 129 5.96 -8.62 -8.44
N PRO A 130 5.27 -7.52 -8.79
CA PRO A 130 5.92 -6.37 -9.42
C PRO A 130 7.00 -5.72 -8.52
N LEU A 131 6.82 -5.73 -7.20
CA LEU A 131 7.82 -5.19 -6.28
C LEU A 131 9.10 -6.05 -6.25
N MET A 132 8.96 -7.39 -6.35
CA MET A 132 10.10 -8.29 -6.52
C MET A 132 10.84 -8.01 -7.83
N HIS A 133 10.12 -7.77 -8.94
CA HIS A 133 10.73 -7.39 -10.22
C HIS A 133 11.50 -6.08 -10.14
N HIS A 134 11.07 -5.15 -9.29
CA HIS A 134 11.83 -3.93 -8.97
C HIS A 134 13.02 -4.16 -8.03
N GLY A 135 13.25 -5.39 -7.56
CA GLY A 135 14.36 -5.73 -6.66
C GLY A 135 14.16 -5.29 -5.21
N MET A 136 12.93 -5.04 -4.78
CA MET A 136 12.62 -4.60 -3.43
C MET A 136 12.67 -5.74 -2.41
N LEU A 137 12.94 -5.39 -1.15
CA LEU A 137 12.92 -6.32 0.00
C LEU A 137 11.51 -6.40 0.56
N LEU A 138 10.80 -7.48 0.29
CA LEU A 138 9.42 -7.65 0.73
C LEU A 138 9.32 -7.90 2.23
N MET A 139 8.39 -7.20 2.88
CA MET A 139 8.16 -7.29 4.33
C MET A 139 6.66 -7.49 4.61
N GLY A 140 6.37 -8.54 5.37
CA GLY A 140 5.04 -8.77 5.96
C GLY A 140 4.98 -8.38 7.43
N LEU A 141 4.01 -8.96 8.14
CA LEU A 141 3.80 -8.81 9.58
C LEU A 141 4.16 -10.10 10.31
N PRO A 142 5.01 -10.04 11.36
CA PRO A 142 5.35 -11.22 12.15
C PRO A 142 4.23 -11.55 13.14
N TYR A 143 4.13 -12.80 13.56
CA TYR A 143 3.16 -13.23 14.60
C TYR A 143 3.45 -12.71 16.01
N SER A 144 4.55 -11.96 16.22
CA SER A 144 4.72 -11.13 17.39
C SER A 144 3.71 -9.99 17.46
N GLU A 145 3.10 -9.61 16.33
CA GLU A 145 1.89 -8.78 16.30
C GLU A 145 0.69 -9.68 16.67
N THR A 146 0.33 -9.69 17.94
CA THR A 146 -0.69 -10.61 18.49
C THR A 146 -2.07 -10.46 17.83
N GLY A 147 -2.36 -9.30 17.25
CA GLY A 147 -3.56 -9.07 16.44
C GLY A 147 -3.76 -10.08 15.31
N LEU A 148 -2.67 -10.63 14.73
CA LEU A 148 -2.76 -11.67 13.70
C LEU A 148 -3.39 -12.98 14.20
N VAL A 149 -3.23 -13.29 15.49
CA VAL A 149 -3.79 -14.50 16.10
C VAL A 149 -5.26 -14.31 16.46
N HIS A 150 -5.65 -13.07 16.82
CA HIS A 150 -6.96 -12.78 17.39
C HIS A 150 -7.95 -12.15 16.43
N THR A 151 -7.50 -11.74 15.23
CA THR A 151 -8.40 -11.10 14.26
C THR A 151 -9.53 -12.04 13.83
N GLN A 152 -10.74 -11.46 13.69
CA GLN A 152 -11.92 -12.10 13.12
C GLN A 152 -12.39 -11.36 11.84
N ALA A 153 -11.58 -10.45 11.34
CA ALA A 153 -11.85 -9.65 10.14
C ALA A 153 -10.61 -9.58 9.25
N GLY A 154 -10.06 -8.39 9.02
CA GLY A 154 -8.82 -8.23 8.27
C GLY A 154 -7.57 -8.54 9.10
N GLY A 155 -6.42 -8.64 8.41
CA GLY A 155 -5.12 -8.90 9.01
C GLY A 155 -4.53 -10.24 8.56
N THR A 156 -3.38 -10.17 7.89
CA THR A 156 -2.65 -11.35 7.42
C THR A 156 -1.14 -11.18 7.65
N PRO A 157 -0.35 -12.27 7.72
CA PRO A 157 1.11 -12.16 7.81
C PRO A 157 1.76 -11.60 6.54
N TYR A 158 1.05 -11.58 5.41
CA TYR A 158 1.54 -11.01 4.14
C TYR A 158 1.43 -9.49 4.10
N GLY A 159 0.55 -8.91 4.93
CA GLY A 159 0.32 -7.48 5.06
C GLY A 159 -1.03 -7.18 5.70
N PRO A 160 -1.27 -5.94 6.13
CA PRO A 160 -2.56 -5.53 6.65
C PRO A 160 -3.66 -5.69 5.61
N SER A 161 -4.82 -6.15 6.05
CA SER A 161 -6.03 -6.21 5.24
C SER A 161 -7.22 -5.71 6.04
N HIS A 162 -8.30 -5.35 5.35
CA HIS A 162 -9.53 -4.85 5.92
C HIS A 162 -10.74 -5.50 5.27
N VAL A 163 -11.74 -5.86 6.06
CA VAL A 163 -13.05 -6.33 5.58
C VAL A 163 -14.05 -5.18 5.66
N ALA A 164 -14.24 -4.49 4.53
CA ALA A 164 -15.08 -3.29 4.44
C ALA A 164 -16.60 -3.58 4.45
N GLY A 165 -17.00 -4.85 4.34
CA GLY A 165 -18.39 -5.25 4.20
C GLY A 165 -18.91 -5.06 2.77
N ILE A 166 -20.09 -5.66 2.49
CA ILE A 166 -20.69 -5.64 1.14
C ILE A 166 -21.12 -4.24 0.70
N ASN A 167 -21.47 -3.39 1.67
CA ASN A 167 -21.86 -1.99 1.46
C ASN A 167 -20.67 -1.02 1.58
N ASN A 168 -19.47 -1.51 1.88
CA ASN A 168 -18.27 -0.70 2.19
C ASN A 168 -18.50 0.30 3.36
N ASP A 169 -19.25 -0.13 4.36
CA ASP A 169 -19.67 0.68 5.52
C ASP A 169 -19.00 0.25 6.84
N GLN A 170 -18.21 -0.82 6.82
CA GLN A 170 -17.47 -1.26 7.99
C GLN A 170 -16.20 -0.40 8.15
N PRO A 171 -16.02 0.29 9.29
CA PRO A 171 -14.78 1.01 9.59
C PRO A 171 -13.65 0.04 9.94
N LEU A 172 -12.40 0.49 9.83
CA LEU A 172 -11.26 -0.24 10.40
C LEU A 172 -11.50 -0.49 11.90
N ASN A 173 -11.41 -1.75 12.32
CA ASN A 173 -11.39 -2.09 13.73
C ASN A 173 -10.00 -1.79 14.36
N GLU A 174 -9.88 -1.96 15.67
CA GLU A 174 -8.66 -1.66 16.43
C GLU A 174 -7.48 -2.52 15.95
N ILE A 175 -7.69 -3.83 15.79
CA ILE A 175 -6.63 -4.77 15.35
C ILE A 175 -6.16 -4.40 13.93
N GLU A 176 -7.05 -4.10 13.01
CA GLU A 176 -6.70 -3.71 11.65
C GLU A 176 -5.89 -2.41 11.61
N ARG A 177 -6.23 -1.42 12.45
CA ARG A 177 -5.45 -0.19 12.61
C ARG A 177 -4.05 -0.46 13.14
N ASP A 178 -3.94 -1.27 14.20
CA ASP A 178 -2.66 -1.61 14.82
C ASP A 178 -1.73 -2.34 13.85
N LEU A 179 -2.27 -3.27 13.05
CA LEU A 179 -1.50 -3.98 12.02
C LEU A 179 -1.04 -3.03 10.89
N CYS A 180 -1.87 -2.05 10.48
CA CYS A 180 -1.44 -1.02 9.53
C CYS A 180 -0.28 -0.19 10.08
N GLN A 181 -0.39 0.27 11.32
CA GLN A 181 0.68 1.03 11.99
C GLN A 181 1.95 0.17 12.17
N ALA A 182 1.80 -1.10 12.53
CA ALA A 182 2.92 -2.04 12.64
C ALA A 182 3.68 -2.18 11.32
N LEU A 183 2.99 -2.27 10.17
CA LEU A 183 3.66 -2.28 8.87
C LEU A 183 4.44 -0.99 8.63
N GLY A 184 3.85 0.16 8.92
CA GLY A 184 4.50 1.47 8.78
C GLY A 184 5.79 1.57 9.61
N ARG A 185 5.72 1.22 10.91
CA ARG A 185 6.89 1.19 11.81
C ARG A 185 7.98 0.25 11.28
N ARG A 186 7.63 -0.95 10.84
CA ARG A 186 8.60 -1.94 10.33
C ARG A 186 9.32 -1.44 9.09
N LEU A 187 8.60 -0.91 8.12
CA LEU A 187 9.17 -0.35 6.89
C LEU A 187 10.12 0.81 7.20
N ALA A 188 9.69 1.74 8.06
CA ALA A 188 10.47 2.90 8.45
C ALA A 188 11.77 2.51 9.19
N THR A 189 11.66 1.62 10.18
CA THR A 189 12.81 1.14 10.97
C THR A 189 13.81 0.42 10.07
N THR A 190 13.34 -0.41 9.14
CA THR A 190 14.22 -1.13 8.20
C THR A 190 14.90 -0.17 7.23
N ALA A 191 14.16 0.80 6.67
CA ALA A 191 14.74 1.83 5.79
C ALA A 191 15.84 2.62 6.51
N ALA A 192 15.60 3.03 7.76
CA ALA A 192 16.59 3.73 8.57
C ALA A 192 17.86 2.89 8.84
N ALA A 193 17.71 1.58 9.00
CA ALA A 193 18.84 0.67 9.23
C ALA A 193 19.67 0.44 7.96
N LEU A 194 19.04 0.43 6.78
CA LEU A 194 19.70 0.21 5.48
C LEU A 194 20.40 1.48 4.95
N ASN A 195 19.99 2.67 5.38
CA ASN A 195 20.57 3.95 4.97
C ASN A 195 21.72 4.43 5.89
N ARG A 196 22.28 3.56 6.73
CA ARG A 196 23.43 3.85 7.62
C ARG A 196 24.76 3.56 6.98
#